data_738f72d486647e1aef0d968c47c6f3ab
#
_entry.id   738f72d486647e1aef0d968c47c6f3ab
#
_cell.length_a   1.000
_cell.length_b   1.000
_cell.length_c   1.000
_cell.angle_alpha   90.00
_cell.angle_beta   90.00
_cell.angle_gamma   90.00
#
_symmetry.space_group_name_H-M   'P 1'
#
loop_
_entity.id
_entity.type
_entity.pdbx_description
1 polymer ?
#
loop_
_entity_poly.entity_id
_entity_poly.type
_entity_poly.pdbx_seq_one_letter_code
_entity_poly.pdbx_strand_id
1 'polypeptide(L)'
;MSVIKIADSVLAFECGADDTITRAGLRAGLAMPYECNVGSCGNCKIELIEGATEPAWPAAPALSERDRSKNRVLGCQAHPRADCMINVRLAEQFLPVYRPQRFRATLSAVRDITHDIREFDMQADTSMPFLSGQYALVTLPGVAGQRAYSMSSACPEKGSSVWQFQIKRMPGGAGTAVLFDQLRVGDQLAVDGPYGHAQLREDCPRDVVCISGGSGISPMLSIARAMMASPRMAARKMHFFYGGRTERDICGEAVLRELSGFGERLFYHPSLSMTEEGDGWTGHRGFVHENVLAMIGGVPAEFEYYFAGPPAMTQATQRMLMKNKVPLSQMHFDAFY
;
A
#
# COMPACT_ATOMS: atom_id res chain seq x y z
N MET A 1 16.80 -12.59 -21.07
CA MET A 1 15.92 -13.32 -20.15
C MET A 1 16.80 -14.28 -19.39
N SER A 2 16.67 -14.34 -18.06
CA SER A 2 17.47 -15.22 -17.19
C SER A 2 16.54 -16.22 -16.49
N VAL A 3 17.00 -17.45 -16.30
CA VAL A 3 16.27 -18.47 -15.53
C VAL A 3 16.67 -18.36 -14.07
N ILE A 4 15.69 -18.23 -13.18
CA ILE A 4 15.88 -18.17 -11.73
C ILE A 4 15.42 -19.50 -11.16
N LYS A 5 16.34 -20.25 -10.54
CA LYS A 5 16.06 -21.51 -9.85
C LYS A 5 15.99 -21.27 -8.34
N ILE A 6 15.06 -21.94 -7.67
CA ILE A 6 14.96 -21.90 -6.22
C ILE A 6 15.71 -23.11 -5.67
N ALA A 7 16.69 -22.88 -4.80
CA ALA A 7 17.48 -23.93 -4.17
C ALA A 7 16.58 -24.95 -3.42
N ASP A 8 17.02 -26.18 -3.36
CA ASP A 8 16.32 -27.30 -2.72
C ASP A 8 14.87 -27.53 -3.20
N SER A 9 14.55 -27.06 -4.44
CA SER A 9 13.24 -27.26 -5.03
C SER A 9 13.34 -27.49 -6.56
N VAL A 10 12.25 -27.95 -7.17
CA VAL A 10 12.12 -28.06 -8.64
C VAL A 10 11.59 -26.77 -9.29
N LEU A 11 11.34 -25.74 -8.49
CA LEU A 11 10.75 -24.51 -8.97
C LEU A 11 11.79 -23.65 -9.69
N ALA A 12 11.39 -23.16 -10.86
CA ALA A 12 12.15 -22.18 -11.63
C ALA A 12 11.18 -21.22 -12.34
N PHE A 13 11.64 -20.02 -12.64
CA PHE A 13 10.88 -19.03 -13.39
C PHE A 13 11.80 -18.15 -14.23
N GLU A 14 11.24 -17.53 -15.25
CA GLU A 14 11.96 -16.59 -16.11
C GLU A 14 11.88 -15.16 -15.53
N CYS A 15 12.99 -14.43 -15.61
CA CYS A 15 13.08 -13.03 -15.24
C CYS A 15 13.66 -12.22 -16.40
N GLY A 16 12.90 -11.23 -16.86
CA GLY A 16 13.35 -10.29 -17.89
C GLY A 16 14.49 -9.40 -17.40
N ALA A 17 15.31 -8.89 -18.29
CA ALA A 17 16.43 -8.00 -17.95
C ALA A 17 15.97 -6.68 -17.28
N ASP A 18 14.75 -6.25 -17.57
CA ASP A 18 14.07 -5.08 -17.04
C ASP A 18 13.20 -5.37 -15.81
N ASP A 19 13.15 -6.64 -15.37
CA ASP A 19 12.39 -7.06 -14.19
C ASP A 19 13.31 -7.40 -13.02
N THR A 20 12.73 -7.49 -11.84
CA THR A 20 13.41 -7.90 -10.62
C THR A 20 13.01 -9.31 -10.21
N ILE A 21 13.90 -10.01 -9.53
CA ILE A 21 13.69 -11.42 -9.16
C ILE A 21 12.36 -11.62 -8.39
N THR A 22 12.07 -10.79 -7.38
CA THR A 22 10.82 -10.92 -6.62
C THR A 22 9.59 -10.70 -7.50
N ARG A 23 9.58 -9.66 -8.33
CA ARG A 23 8.40 -9.34 -9.17
C ARG A 23 8.18 -10.39 -10.25
N ALA A 24 9.25 -10.87 -10.87
CA ALA A 24 9.16 -11.96 -11.86
C ALA A 24 8.60 -13.24 -11.22
N GLY A 25 9.04 -13.60 -10.01
CA GLY A 25 8.51 -14.74 -9.28
C GLY A 25 7.01 -14.59 -8.94
N LEU A 26 6.58 -13.40 -8.51
CA LEU A 26 5.16 -13.10 -8.28
C LEU A 26 4.34 -13.21 -9.57
N ARG A 27 4.85 -12.71 -10.72
CA ARG A 27 4.20 -12.86 -12.03
C ARG A 27 4.10 -14.33 -12.46
N ALA A 28 5.09 -15.14 -12.11
CA ALA A 28 5.06 -16.60 -12.32
C ALA A 28 4.08 -17.31 -11.38
N GLY A 29 3.49 -16.59 -10.39
CA GLY A 29 2.55 -17.15 -9.42
C GLY A 29 3.22 -17.80 -8.21
N LEU A 30 4.47 -17.46 -7.93
CA LEU A 30 5.19 -17.95 -6.75
C LEU A 30 4.95 -17.03 -5.55
N ALA A 31 4.89 -17.62 -4.35
CA ALA A 31 4.67 -16.93 -3.10
C ALA A 31 5.95 -16.25 -2.57
N MET A 32 6.52 -15.33 -3.37
CA MET A 32 7.75 -14.62 -3.05
C MET A 32 7.54 -13.64 -1.90
N PRO A 33 8.42 -13.62 -0.88
CA PRO A 33 8.27 -12.69 0.23
C PRO A 33 8.55 -11.25 -0.21
N TYR A 34 7.66 -10.34 0.13
CA TYR A 34 7.81 -8.90 -0.11
C TYR A 34 6.82 -8.09 0.74
N GLU A 35 7.01 -6.76 0.76
CA GLU A 35 6.08 -5.80 1.31
C GLU A 35 6.12 -4.50 0.48
N CYS A 36 7.13 -3.61 0.69
CA CYS A 36 7.18 -2.29 0.03
C CYS A 36 7.54 -2.33 -1.48
N ASN A 37 8.22 -3.35 -1.95
CA ASN A 37 8.68 -3.54 -3.34
C ASN A 37 9.61 -2.43 -3.90
N VAL A 38 10.10 -1.52 -3.05
CA VAL A 38 10.92 -0.35 -3.42
C VAL A 38 12.26 -0.27 -2.67
N GLY A 39 12.65 -1.33 -1.94
CA GLY A 39 13.97 -1.44 -1.32
C GLY A 39 14.08 -0.92 0.12
N SER A 40 12.98 -0.50 0.76
CA SER A 40 12.99 0.17 2.06
C SER A 40 12.75 -0.75 3.26
N CYS A 41 11.91 -1.82 3.14
CA CYS A 41 11.49 -2.64 4.29
C CYS A 41 12.38 -3.86 4.57
N GLY A 42 13.01 -4.47 3.55
CA GLY A 42 13.87 -5.64 3.68
C GLY A 42 13.16 -6.99 3.68
N ASN A 43 11.84 -7.05 3.54
CA ASN A 43 11.09 -8.33 3.55
C ASN A 43 11.35 -9.21 2.31
N CYS A 44 11.87 -8.64 1.24
CA CYS A 44 12.25 -9.34 0.01
C CYS A 44 13.71 -9.82 -0.02
N LYS A 45 14.39 -9.92 1.14
CA LYS A 45 15.76 -10.43 1.18
C LYS A 45 15.80 -11.89 0.73
N ILE A 46 16.65 -12.18 -0.25
CA ILE A 46 16.97 -13.51 -0.75
C ILE A 46 18.49 -13.71 -0.73
N GLU A 47 18.95 -14.94 -0.62
CA GLU A 47 20.35 -15.28 -0.72
C GLU A 47 20.65 -15.73 -2.16
N LEU A 48 21.64 -15.10 -2.79
CA LEU A 48 22.12 -15.48 -4.12
C LEU A 48 23.16 -16.57 -3.96
N ILE A 49 22.83 -17.81 -4.39
CA ILE A 49 23.72 -18.97 -4.32
C ILE A 49 24.64 -19.00 -5.53
N GLU A 50 24.08 -18.81 -6.73
CA GLU A 50 24.80 -18.79 -8.00
C GLU A 50 24.28 -17.68 -8.90
N GLY A 51 25.11 -17.24 -9.84
CA GLY A 51 24.79 -16.21 -10.81
C GLY A 51 25.20 -14.81 -10.38
N ALA A 52 24.68 -13.80 -11.06
CA ALA A 52 24.99 -12.38 -10.81
C ALA A 52 23.74 -11.51 -10.95
N THR A 53 23.65 -10.51 -10.08
CA THR A 53 22.55 -9.52 -10.10
C THR A 53 23.11 -8.11 -10.03
N GLU A 54 22.40 -7.16 -10.64
CA GLU A 54 22.65 -5.73 -10.49
C GLU A 54 21.51 -5.08 -9.70
N PRO A 55 21.82 -4.34 -8.63
CA PRO A 55 20.77 -3.68 -7.84
C PRO A 55 20.27 -2.41 -8.54
N ALA A 56 18.94 -2.26 -8.66
CA ALA A 56 18.33 -1.02 -9.14
C ALA A 56 18.63 0.18 -8.23
N TRP A 57 18.78 -0.07 -6.93
CA TRP A 57 19.15 0.90 -5.93
C TRP A 57 20.30 0.38 -5.04
N PRO A 58 21.58 0.64 -5.42
CA PRO A 58 22.76 0.13 -4.69
C PRO A 58 22.79 0.54 -3.20
N ALA A 59 22.31 1.76 -2.90
CA ALA A 59 22.28 2.32 -1.55
C ALA A 59 20.95 2.05 -0.81
N ALA A 60 20.19 1.03 -1.22
CA ALA A 60 18.90 0.71 -0.56
C ALA A 60 19.10 0.46 0.95
N PRO A 61 18.38 1.19 1.83
CA PRO A 61 18.63 1.19 3.28
C PRO A 61 18.33 -0.15 3.95
N ALA A 62 17.51 -0.98 3.33
CA ALA A 62 17.11 -2.27 3.89
C ALA A 62 18.19 -3.37 3.75
N LEU A 63 19.29 -3.12 3.03
CA LEU A 63 20.37 -4.10 2.84
C LEU A 63 21.62 -3.68 3.61
N SER A 64 21.86 -4.30 4.75
CA SER A 64 23.04 -4.04 5.60
C SER A 64 24.33 -4.63 5.01
N GLU A 65 25.49 -4.19 5.49
CA GLU A 65 26.78 -4.79 5.12
C GLU A 65 26.86 -6.28 5.51
N ARG A 66 26.28 -6.65 6.65
CA ARG A 66 26.15 -8.06 7.07
C ARG A 66 25.31 -8.89 6.12
N ASP A 67 24.26 -8.31 5.51
CA ASP A 67 23.48 -9.01 4.48
C ASP A 67 24.33 -9.22 3.24
N ARG A 68 25.06 -8.18 2.79
CA ARG A 68 25.97 -8.25 1.63
C ARG A 68 27.08 -9.30 1.82
N SER A 69 27.69 -9.37 3.01
CA SER A 69 28.72 -10.38 3.31
C SER A 69 28.19 -11.84 3.29
N LYS A 70 26.87 -12.00 3.32
CA LYS A 70 26.17 -13.29 3.19
C LYS A 70 25.54 -13.50 1.81
N ASN A 71 26.01 -12.80 0.79
CA ASN A 71 25.44 -12.81 -0.57
C ASN A 71 23.93 -12.58 -0.61
N ARG A 72 23.38 -11.83 0.34
CA ARG A 72 21.97 -11.45 0.31
C ARG A 72 21.76 -10.24 -0.58
N VAL A 73 20.64 -10.27 -1.30
CA VAL A 73 20.17 -9.17 -2.13
C VAL A 73 18.70 -8.86 -1.80
N LEU A 74 18.26 -7.65 -2.12
CA LEU A 74 16.83 -7.34 -2.10
C LEU A 74 16.22 -7.80 -3.42
N GLY A 75 15.44 -8.86 -3.41
CA GLY A 75 14.88 -9.44 -4.61
C GLY A 75 14.01 -8.45 -5.42
N CYS A 76 13.39 -7.47 -4.76
CA CYS A 76 12.64 -6.38 -5.42
C CYS A 76 13.53 -5.32 -6.09
N GLN A 77 14.85 -5.38 -5.90
CA GLN A 77 15.84 -4.48 -6.48
C GLN A 77 16.88 -5.22 -7.31
N ALA A 78 16.87 -6.55 -7.33
CA ALA A 78 17.88 -7.39 -8.00
C ALA A 78 17.45 -7.71 -9.43
N HIS A 79 18.13 -7.10 -10.41
CA HIS A 79 18.03 -7.45 -11.82
C HIS A 79 19.03 -8.56 -12.15
N PRO A 80 18.62 -9.72 -12.65
CA PRO A 80 19.55 -10.79 -13.00
C PRO A 80 20.38 -10.41 -14.23
N ARG A 81 21.69 -10.72 -14.19
CA ARG A 81 22.65 -10.55 -15.30
C ARG A 81 23.05 -11.87 -15.93
N ALA A 82 22.66 -12.98 -15.32
CA ALA A 82 22.83 -14.35 -15.76
C ALA A 82 21.72 -15.21 -15.16
N ASP A 83 21.69 -16.48 -15.50
CA ASP A 83 20.89 -17.47 -14.77
C ASP A 83 21.33 -17.46 -13.30
N CYS A 84 20.38 -17.55 -12.39
CA CYS A 84 20.64 -17.47 -10.96
C CYS A 84 20.02 -18.65 -10.22
N MET A 85 20.68 -19.06 -9.14
CA MET A 85 20.11 -19.91 -8.10
C MET A 85 19.97 -19.09 -6.82
N ILE A 86 18.76 -19.07 -6.25
CA ILE A 86 18.43 -18.30 -5.06
C ILE A 86 17.92 -19.21 -3.96
N ASN A 87 18.25 -18.88 -2.70
CA ASN A 87 17.59 -19.43 -1.53
C ASN A 87 16.58 -18.42 -0.99
N VAL A 88 15.32 -18.83 -0.97
CA VAL A 88 14.19 -18.01 -0.53
C VAL A 88 13.13 -18.87 0.14
N ARG A 89 12.56 -18.41 1.24
CA ARG A 89 11.43 -19.08 1.89
C ARG A 89 10.14 -18.58 1.27
N LEU A 90 9.53 -19.40 0.42
CA LEU A 90 8.18 -19.17 -0.06
C LEU A 90 7.18 -19.38 1.10
N ALA A 91 6.14 -18.53 1.20
CA ALA A 91 5.11 -18.67 2.21
C ALA A 91 3.74 -18.30 1.61
N GLU A 92 2.74 -19.13 1.87
CA GLU A 92 1.40 -19.05 1.28
C GLU A 92 0.77 -17.66 1.38
N GLN A 93 1.03 -16.95 2.47
CA GLN A 93 0.54 -15.57 2.68
C GLN A 93 1.01 -14.58 1.60
N PHE A 94 2.07 -14.90 0.85
CA PHE A 94 2.60 -14.08 -0.25
C PHE A 94 2.10 -14.52 -1.64
N LEU A 95 1.27 -15.57 -1.70
CA LEU A 95 0.72 -16.02 -2.97
C LEU A 95 -0.18 -14.93 -3.56
N PRO A 96 0.12 -14.42 -4.76
CA PRO A 96 -0.69 -13.37 -5.35
C PRO A 96 -2.06 -13.94 -5.79
N VAL A 97 -3.16 -13.37 -5.27
CA VAL A 97 -4.52 -13.67 -5.75
C VAL A 97 -4.67 -13.25 -7.19
N TYR A 98 -4.20 -12.06 -7.51
CA TYR A 98 -4.04 -11.57 -8.88
C TYR A 98 -2.56 -11.38 -9.18
N ARG A 99 -2.06 -12.04 -10.22
CA ARG A 99 -0.66 -11.93 -10.64
C ARG A 99 -0.38 -10.51 -11.11
N PRO A 100 0.69 -9.86 -10.61
CA PRO A 100 1.03 -8.51 -11.05
C PRO A 100 1.32 -8.46 -12.57
N GLN A 101 0.87 -7.40 -13.21
CA GLN A 101 1.08 -7.15 -14.63
C GLN A 101 1.66 -5.76 -14.84
N ARG A 102 2.42 -5.61 -15.92
CA ARG A 102 2.89 -4.31 -16.40
C ARG A 102 1.99 -3.84 -17.52
N PHE A 103 1.55 -2.61 -17.42
CA PHE A 103 0.68 -2.00 -18.42
C PHE A 103 0.94 -0.50 -18.57
N ARG A 104 0.44 0.08 -19.64
CA ARG A 104 0.39 1.53 -19.79
C ARG A 104 -0.96 2.04 -19.34
N ALA A 105 -0.94 3.17 -18.65
CA ALA A 105 -2.15 3.88 -18.27
C ALA A 105 -2.04 5.34 -18.65
N THR A 106 -3.13 5.91 -19.15
CA THR A 106 -3.25 7.33 -19.44
C THR A 106 -3.78 8.05 -18.21
N LEU A 107 -3.15 9.15 -17.83
CA LEU A 107 -3.67 10.04 -16.78
C LEU A 107 -4.95 10.70 -17.31
N SER A 108 -6.11 10.25 -16.85
CA SER A 108 -7.42 10.67 -17.36
C SER A 108 -8.05 11.82 -16.58
N ALA A 109 -7.72 11.96 -15.29
CA ALA A 109 -8.16 13.08 -14.46
C ALA A 109 -7.19 13.36 -13.32
N VAL A 110 -7.19 14.62 -12.86
CA VAL A 110 -6.49 15.07 -11.65
C VAL A 110 -7.43 15.96 -10.85
N ARG A 111 -7.55 15.74 -9.55
CA ARG A 111 -8.42 16.51 -8.64
C ARG A 111 -7.67 16.87 -7.36
N ASP A 112 -7.73 18.13 -6.94
CA ASP A 112 -7.21 18.55 -5.64
C ASP A 112 -8.16 18.06 -4.54
N ILE A 113 -7.60 17.38 -3.53
CA ILE A 113 -8.33 16.87 -2.36
C ILE A 113 -8.07 17.74 -1.14
N THR A 114 -6.79 18.08 -0.89
CA THR A 114 -6.36 19.05 0.10
C THR A 114 -5.32 19.99 -0.52
N HIS A 115 -4.75 20.89 0.28
CA HIS A 115 -3.66 21.75 -0.16
C HIS A 115 -2.40 21.00 -0.64
N ASP A 116 -2.26 19.71 -0.28
CA ASP A 116 -1.09 18.89 -0.58
C ASP A 116 -1.41 17.43 -0.96
N ILE A 117 -2.69 17.08 -1.10
CA ILE A 117 -3.13 15.78 -1.61
C ILE A 117 -3.92 15.98 -2.91
N ARG A 118 -3.56 15.22 -3.94
CA ARG A 118 -4.31 15.11 -5.21
C ARG A 118 -4.74 13.70 -5.47
N GLU A 119 -5.88 13.57 -6.13
CA GLU A 119 -6.34 12.31 -6.70
C GLU A 119 -5.98 12.27 -8.19
N PHE A 120 -5.41 11.15 -8.61
CA PHE A 120 -5.00 10.86 -9.98
C PHE A 120 -5.77 9.65 -10.49
N ASP A 121 -6.49 9.79 -11.60
CA ASP A 121 -7.16 8.68 -12.28
C ASP A 121 -6.27 8.19 -13.41
N MET A 122 -5.87 6.94 -13.37
CA MET A 122 -5.07 6.29 -14.39
C MET A 122 -5.92 5.26 -15.14
N GLN A 123 -6.18 5.55 -16.42
CA GLN A 123 -7.00 4.74 -17.32
C GLN A 123 -6.10 3.78 -18.09
N ALA A 124 -6.30 2.48 -17.88
CA ALA A 124 -5.70 1.42 -18.68
C ALA A 124 -6.59 1.03 -19.88
N ASP A 125 -6.01 0.42 -20.91
CA ASP A 125 -6.73 -0.05 -22.09
C ASP A 125 -7.60 -1.28 -21.78
N THR A 126 -7.24 -2.03 -20.76
CA THR A 126 -7.95 -3.24 -20.33
C THR A 126 -8.33 -3.17 -18.85
N SER A 127 -9.42 -3.85 -18.52
CA SER A 127 -9.85 -4.00 -17.13
C SER A 127 -8.94 -4.99 -16.40
N MET A 128 -8.42 -4.58 -15.25
CA MET A 128 -7.54 -5.42 -14.43
C MET A 128 -8.00 -5.46 -12.99
N PRO A 129 -8.01 -6.64 -12.36
CA PRO A 129 -8.45 -6.80 -10.99
C PRO A 129 -7.34 -6.44 -9.99
N PHE A 130 -7.76 -5.91 -8.85
CA PHE A 130 -6.94 -5.79 -7.63
C PHE A 130 -7.81 -5.94 -6.38
N LEU A 131 -7.20 -6.22 -5.25
CA LEU A 131 -7.89 -6.27 -3.96
C LEU A 131 -7.79 -4.90 -3.28
N SER A 132 -8.91 -4.44 -2.70
CA SER A 132 -8.96 -3.14 -2.03
C SER A 132 -7.99 -3.07 -0.85
N GLY A 133 -7.14 -2.05 -0.84
CA GLY A 133 -6.00 -1.90 0.07
C GLY A 133 -4.64 -2.17 -0.59
N GLN A 134 -4.59 -2.73 -1.80
CA GLN A 134 -3.35 -2.95 -2.56
C GLN A 134 -2.80 -1.65 -3.18
N TYR A 135 -1.54 -1.72 -3.62
CA TYR A 135 -0.82 -0.64 -4.29
C TYR A 135 -0.29 -1.06 -5.66
N ALA A 136 0.10 -0.08 -6.46
CA ALA A 136 0.84 -0.27 -7.70
C ALA A 136 2.17 0.49 -7.69
N LEU A 137 3.09 0.05 -8.52
CA LEU A 137 4.34 0.74 -8.80
C LEU A 137 4.17 1.58 -10.06
N VAL A 138 4.49 2.85 -9.97
CA VAL A 138 4.40 3.79 -11.09
C VAL A 138 5.79 4.26 -11.49
N THR A 139 6.11 4.19 -12.79
CA THR A 139 7.32 4.75 -13.37
C THR A 139 7.02 6.18 -13.80
N LEU A 140 7.78 7.13 -13.25
CA LEU A 140 7.60 8.55 -13.50
C LEU A 140 8.74 9.08 -14.40
N PRO A 141 8.46 9.97 -15.35
CA PRO A 141 9.48 10.55 -16.23
C PRO A 141 10.60 11.24 -15.45
N GLY A 142 11.86 10.94 -15.76
CA GLY A 142 13.02 11.54 -15.13
C GLY A 142 13.28 11.14 -13.67
N VAL A 143 12.50 10.22 -13.11
CA VAL A 143 12.66 9.73 -11.73
C VAL A 143 13.27 8.34 -11.73
N ALA A 144 14.40 8.18 -11.08
CA ALA A 144 15.05 6.88 -10.94
C ALA A 144 14.20 5.91 -10.10
N GLY A 145 14.00 4.68 -10.62
CA GLY A 145 13.18 3.64 -9.99
C GLY A 145 11.68 3.96 -10.01
N GLN A 146 10.91 3.04 -9.50
CA GLN A 146 9.45 3.14 -9.42
C GLN A 146 9.00 3.68 -8.05
N ARG A 147 7.79 4.21 -7.98
CA ARG A 147 7.16 4.66 -6.73
C ARG A 147 5.91 3.84 -6.47
N ALA A 148 5.75 3.41 -5.22
CA ALA A 148 4.58 2.69 -4.76
C ALA A 148 3.47 3.67 -4.37
N TYR A 149 2.28 3.49 -4.94
CA TYR A 149 1.08 4.26 -4.61
C TYR A 149 -0.09 3.31 -4.42
N SER A 150 -0.77 3.42 -3.29
CA SER A 150 -1.94 2.60 -3.00
C SER A 150 -3.16 3.11 -3.76
N MET A 151 -3.98 2.19 -4.29
CA MET A 151 -5.23 2.55 -4.95
C MET A 151 -6.22 3.11 -3.92
N SER A 152 -6.98 4.13 -4.31
CA SER A 152 -8.07 4.69 -3.53
C SER A 152 -9.45 4.22 -4.00
N SER A 153 -9.57 3.74 -5.25
CA SER A 153 -10.78 3.11 -5.77
C SER A 153 -10.98 1.70 -5.18
N ALA A 154 -12.23 1.24 -5.14
CA ALA A 154 -12.53 -0.19 -5.04
C ALA A 154 -12.50 -0.82 -6.43
N CYS A 155 -12.22 -2.12 -6.49
CA CYS A 155 -12.21 -2.86 -7.75
C CYS A 155 -13.43 -3.80 -7.81
N PRO A 156 -14.29 -3.70 -8.83
CA PRO A 156 -15.32 -4.71 -9.09
C PRO A 156 -14.69 -6.08 -9.37
N GLU A 157 -15.45 -7.16 -9.17
CA GLU A 157 -14.97 -8.54 -9.44
C GLU A 157 -14.42 -8.73 -10.87
N LYS A 158 -15.02 -8.05 -11.85
CA LYS A 158 -14.58 -8.08 -13.25
C LYS A 158 -13.35 -7.24 -13.55
N GLY A 159 -12.74 -6.63 -12.52
CA GLY A 159 -11.65 -5.68 -12.66
C GLY A 159 -12.11 -4.25 -12.94
N SER A 160 -11.15 -3.33 -12.98
CA SER A 160 -11.37 -1.92 -13.34
C SER A 160 -10.32 -1.49 -14.37
N SER A 161 -10.75 -0.70 -15.33
CA SER A 161 -9.83 -0.02 -16.26
C SER A 161 -9.34 1.31 -15.70
N VAL A 162 -9.97 1.85 -14.66
CA VAL A 162 -9.53 3.07 -13.97
C VAL A 162 -9.02 2.73 -12.59
N TRP A 163 -7.75 3.04 -12.32
CA TRP A 163 -7.15 2.94 -11.00
C TRP A 163 -6.93 4.35 -10.46
N GLN A 164 -7.52 4.64 -9.30
CA GLN A 164 -7.42 5.95 -8.64
C GLN A 164 -6.39 5.91 -7.53
N PHE A 165 -5.65 7.01 -7.37
CA PHE A 165 -4.60 7.15 -6.37
C PHE A 165 -4.70 8.51 -5.69
N GLN A 166 -4.81 8.55 -4.36
CA GLN A 166 -4.66 9.79 -3.61
C GLN A 166 -3.22 9.91 -3.09
N ILE A 167 -2.50 10.88 -3.63
CA ILE A 167 -1.08 11.05 -3.40
C ILE A 167 -0.82 12.40 -2.73
N LYS A 168 -0.03 12.36 -1.63
CA LYS A 168 0.40 13.57 -0.94
C LYS A 168 1.71 14.09 -1.54
N ARG A 169 1.78 15.40 -1.76
CA ARG A 169 3.02 16.08 -2.16
C ARG A 169 4.04 16.01 -1.03
N MET A 170 5.20 15.44 -1.31
CA MET A 170 6.31 15.36 -0.38
C MET A 170 7.29 16.51 -0.63
N PRO A 171 7.63 17.31 0.38
CA PRO A 171 8.68 18.33 0.25
C PRO A 171 9.99 17.72 -0.24
N GLY A 172 10.55 18.21 -1.35
CA GLY A 172 11.78 17.67 -1.96
C GLY A 172 11.62 16.30 -2.62
N GLY A 173 10.42 15.73 -2.67
CA GLY A 173 10.16 14.42 -3.27
C GLY A 173 10.16 14.47 -4.80
N ALA A 174 11.17 13.88 -5.46
CA ALA A 174 11.29 13.87 -6.92
C ALA A 174 10.05 13.30 -7.63
N GLY A 175 9.48 12.20 -7.14
CA GLY A 175 8.28 11.59 -7.73
C GLY A 175 7.05 12.48 -7.62
N THR A 176 6.82 13.08 -6.45
CA THR A 176 5.67 13.96 -6.26
C THR A 176 5.82 15.30 -6.96
N ALA A 177 7.06 15.80 -7.17
CA ALA A 177 7.31 16.98 -8.00
C ALA A 177 6.86 16.73 -9.45
N VAL A 178 7.18 15.55 -10.01
CA VAL A 178 6.72 15.20 -11.37
C VAL A 178 5.19 15.10 -11.43
N LEU A 179 4.57 14.38 -10.48
CA LEU A 179 3.11 14.19 -10.43
C LEU A 179 2.34 15.52 -10.33
N PHE A 180 2.83 16.45 -9.50
CA PHE A 180 2.11 17.68 -9.19
C PHE A 180 2.42 18.83 -10.15
N ASP A 181 3.64 18.89 -10.71
CA ASP A 181 4.10 20.06 -11.44
C ASP A 181 4.27 19.80 -12.95
N GLN A 182 4.52 18.56 -13.37
CA GLN A 182 4.89 18.24 -14.75
C GLN A 182 3.81 17.46 -15.50
N LEU A 183 3.20 16.44 -14.87
CA LEU A 183 2.20 15.62 -15.54
C LEU A 183 0.93 16.37 -15.88
N ARG A 184 0.35 16.04 -17.03
CA ARG A 184 -0.90 16.58 -17.55
C ARG A 184 -1.86 15.43 -17.90
N VAL A 185 -3.14 15.69 -17.85
CA VAL A 185 -4.16 14.81 -18.39
C VAL A 185 -3.83 14.49 -19.85
N GLY A 186 -3.82 13.22 -20.21
CA GLY A 186 -3.37 12.69 -21.50
C GLY A 186 -1.99 12.05 -21.48
N ASP A 187 -1.16 12.30 -20.46
CA ASP A 187 0.16 11.67 -20.34
C ASP A 187 0.05 10.18 -20.04
N GLN A 188 0.97 9.40 -20.62
CA GLN A 188 1.04 7.97 -20.41
C GLN A 188 2.13 7.59 -19.41
N LEU A 189 1.79 6.72 -18.49
CA LEU A 189 2.68 6.18 -17.46
C LEU A 189 2.74 4.66 -17.54
N ALA A 190 3.89 4.10 -17.19
CA ALA A 190 4.01 2.66 -16.97
C ALA A 190 3.62 2.34 -15.52
N VAL A 191 2.67 1.44 -15.36
CA VAL A 191 2.15 0.94 -14.09
C VAL A 191 2.46 -0.54 -13.96
N ASP A 192 2.77 -1.00 -12.77
CA ASP A 192 3.08 -2.39 -12.45
C ASP A 192 2.35 -2.78 -11.16
N GLY A 193 1.49 -3.78 -11.21
CA GLY A 193 0.67 -4.19 -10.08
C GLY A 193 -0.38 -5.24 -10.44
N PRO A 194 -1.24 -5.61 -9.46
CA PRO A 194 -1.28 -5.09 -8.09
C PRO A 194 -0.27 -5.75 -7.15
N TYR A 195 0.07 -5.06 -6.06
CA TYR A 195 0.92 -5.54 -4.98
C TYR A 195 0.32 -5.19 -3.62
N GLY A 196 0.84 -5.80 -2.54
CA GLY A 196 0.46 -5.50 -1.17
C GLY A 196 -0.37 -6.59 -0.51
N HIS A 197 -0.30 -6.64 0.82
CA HIS A 197 -0.94 -7.66 1.67
C HIS A 197 -1.94 -7.07 2.67
N ALA A 198 -2.02 -5.75 2.77
CA ALA A 198 -2.96 -5.03 3.64
C ALA A 198 -4.36 -4.89 3.01
N GLN A 199 -4.79 -5.87 2.21
CA GLN A 199 -6.09 -5.87 1.55
C GLN A 199 -7.22 -6.32 2.46
N LEU A 200 -8.44 -5.85 2.16
CA LEU A 200 -9.67 -6.20 2.86
C LEU A 200 -9.90 -7.72 2.91
N ARG A 201 -10.21 -8.23 4.09
CA ARG A 201 -10.60 -9.63 4.36
C ARG A 201 -12.11 -9.72 4.47
N GLU A 202 -12.80 -9.98 3.36
CA GLU A 202 -14.27 -9.99 3.33
C GLU A 202 -14.93 -11.14 4.11
N ASP A 203 -14.17 -12.20 4.38
CA ASP A 203 -14.59 -13.35 5.19
C ASP A 203 -14.39 -13.12 6.69
N CYS A 204 -13.80 -11.99 7.09
CA CYS A 204 -13.57 -11.67 8.49
C CYS A 204 -14.90 -11.41 9.24
N PRO A 205 -15.14 -12.07 10.38
CA PRO A 205 -16.37 -11.90 11.15
C PRO A 205 -16.38 -10.65 12.04
N ARG A 206 -15.29 -9.87 12.08
CA ARG A 206 -15.10 -8.72 12.96
C ARG A 206 -15.54 -7.40 12.32
N ASP A 207 -15.89 -6.44 13.15
CA ASP A 207 -16.00 -5.06 12.73
C ASP A 207 -14.62 -4.48 12.39
N VAL A 208 -14.58 -3.50 11.50
CA VAL A 208 -13.35 -2.98 10.90
C VAL A 208 -12.97 -1.62 11.49
N VAL A 209 -11.69 -1.44 11.77
CA VAL A 209 -11.10 -0.16 12.15
C VAL A 209 -10.06 0.23 11.10
N CYS A 210 -10.32 1.30 10.35
CA CYS A 210 -9.36 1.92 9.45
C CYS A 210 -8.69 3.11 10.13
N ILE A 211 -7.34 3.19 10.08
CA ILE A 211 -6.59 4.29 10.70
C ILE A 211 -5.62 4.85 9.66
N SER A 212 -5.71 6.14 9.37
CA SER A 212 -4.87 6.75 8.35
C SER A 212 -4.42 8.16 8.68
N GLY A 213 -3.38 8.61 7.97
CA GLY A 213 -2.90 9.99 7.99
C GLY A 213 -2.17 10.32 6.69
N GLY A 214 -2.32 11.55 6.21
CA GLY A 214 -1.79 11.97 4.92
C GLY A 214 -2.30 11.09 3.78
N SER A 215 -1.41 10.67 2.86
CA SER A 215 -1.78 9.78 1.74
C SER A 215 -2.15 8.35 2.14
N GLY A 216 -2.00 7.98 3.42
CA GLY A 216 -2.54 6.72 3.95
C GLY A 216 -4.05 6.60 3.83
N ILE A 217 -4.75 7.71 3.57
CA ILE A 217 -6.18 7.70 3.24
C ILE A 217 -6.49 6.86 1.99
N SER A 218 -5.58 6.83 1.01
CA SER A 218 -5.78 6.15 -0.27
C SER A 218 -6.21 4.68 -0.12
N PRO A 219 -5.40 3.79 0.49
CA PRO A 219 -5.81 2.39 0.68
C PRO A 219 -7.00 2.24 1.63
N MET A 220 -7.17 3.14 2.61
CA MET A 220 -8.31 3.07 3.53
C MET A 220 -9.63 3.42 2.84
N LEU A 221 -9.65 4.38 1.91
CA LEU A 221 -10.83 4.65 1.07
C LEU A 221 -11.16 3.47 0.16
N SER A 222 -10.15 2.82 -0.42
CA SER A 222 -10.35 1.61 -1.21
C SER A 222 -11.05 0.52 -0.38
N ILE A 223 -10.58 0.27 0.84
CA ILE A 223 -11.16 -0.69 1.79
C ILE A 223 -12.60 -0.29 2.16
N ALA A 224 -12.82 1.00 2.49
CA ALA A 224 -14.15 1.48 2.86
C ALA A 224 -15.17 1.32 1.71
N ARG A 225 -14.79 1.71 0.49
CA ARG A 225 -15.62 1.53 -0.71
C ARG A 225 -15.98 0.06 -0.95
N ALA A 226 -15.01 -0.85 -0.85
CA ALA A 226 -15.24 -2.28 -1.05
C ALA A 226 -16.11 -2.86 0.07
N MET A 227 -15.81 -2.56 1.33
CA MET A 227 -16.59 -3.05 2.46
C MET A 227 -18.05 -2.60 2.40
N MET A 228 -18.30 -1.32 2.08
CA MET A 228 -19.67 -0.79 2.01
C MET A 228 -20.45 -1.38 0.83
N ALA A 229 -19.78 -1.77 -0.25
CA ALA A 229 -20.37 -2.43 -1.40
C ALA A 229 -20.53 -3.96 -1.23
N SER A 230 -19.80 -4.59 -0.31
CA SER A 230 -19.80 -6.05 -0.14
C SER A 230 -21.05 -6.56 0.61
N PRO A 231 -21.86 -7.45 -0.01
CA PRO A 231 -22.95 -8.12 0.69
C PRO A 231 -22.47 -9.01 1.85
N ARG A 232 -21.25 -9.58 1.74
CA ARG A 232 -20.65 -10.43 2.79
C ARG A 232 -20.40 -9.66 4.08
N MET A 233 -20.14 -8.36 3.97
CA MET A 233 -19.85 -7.49 5.09
C MET A 233 -21.01 -6.58 5.51
N ALA A 234 -22.23 -6.82 5.00
CA ALA A 234 -23.39 -5.97 5.25
C ALA A 234 -23.75 -5.81 6.75
N ALA A 235 -23.45 -6.83 7.58
CA ALA A 235 -23.69 -6.81 9.02
C ALA A 235 -22.51 -6.19 9.83
N ARG A 236 -21.42 -5.79 9.18
CA ARG A 236 -20.21 -5.29 9.85
C ARG A 236 -20.20 -3.77 9.88
N LYS A 237 -19.64 -3.23 10.95
CA LYS A 237 -19.40 -1.78 11.13
C LYS A 237 -17.97 -1.43 10.79
N MET A 238 -17.76 -0.19 10.37
CA MET A 238 -16.44 0.38 10.14
C MET A 238 -16.28 1.69 10.92
N HIS A 239 -15.20 1.78 11.70
CA HIS A 239 -14.71 3.03 12.26
C HIS A 239 -13.52 3.52 11.43
N PHE A 240 -13.70 4.67 10.77
CA PHE A 240 -12.67 5.26 9.91
C PHE A 240 -12.02 6.46 10.60
N PHE A 241 -10.79 6.28 11.07
CA PHE A 241 -10.01 7.30 11.75
C PHE A 241 -9.05 7.99 10.78
N TYR A 242 -9.07 9.31 10.77
CA TYR A 242 -8.14 10.11 9.97
C TYR A 242 -7.44 11.16 10.81
N GLY A 243 -6.08 11.16 10.78
CA GLY A 243 -5.24 12.12 11.48
C GLY A 243 -4.68 13.19 10.56
N GLY A 244 -5.01 14.45 10.85
CA GLY A 244 -4.38 15.64 10.28
C GLY A 244 -3.52 16.36 11.31
N ARG A 245 -2.73 17.34 10.87
CA ARG A 245 -2.06 18.30 11.77
C ARG A 245 -3.00 19.47 12.08
N THR A 246 -3.61 20.02 11.06
CA THR A 246 -4.53 21.16 11.09
C THR A 246 -5.77 20.84 10.25
N GLU A 247 -6.81 21.68 10.34
CA GLU A 247 -8.08 21.48 9.61
C GLU A 247 -7.90 21.33 8.10
N ARG A 248 -6.98 22.07 7.49
CA ARG A 248 -6.70 21.99 6.05
C ARG A 248 -6.11 20.65 5.59
N ASP A 249 -5.63 19.81 6.54
CA ASP A 249 -5.14 18.47 6.27
C ASP A 249 -6.28 17.44 6.28
N ILE A 250 -7.47 17.78 6.81
CA ILE A 250 -8.60 16.84 6.92
C ILE A 250 -9.25 16.63 5.57
N CYS A 251 -9.46 15.35 5.25
CA CYS A 251 -10.11 14.94 4.00
C CYS A 251 -10.81 13.58 4.16
N GLY A 252 -11.48 13.15 3.09
CA GLY A 252 -12.14 11.84 3.00
C GLY A 252 -13.61 11.84 3.40
N GLU A 253 -14.07 12.75 4.25
CA GLU A 253 -15.45 12.77 4.73
C GLU A 253 -16.46 12.87 3.58
N ALA A 254 -16.22 13.74 2.60
CA ALA A 254 -17.11 13.91 1.46
C ALA A 254 -17.31 12.60 0.69
N VAL A 255 -16.21 11.88 0.43
CA VAL A 255 -16.24 10.57 -0.24
C VAL A 255 -16.94 9.52 0.61
N LEU A 256 -16.67 9.49 1.93
CA LEU A 256 -17.28 8.51 2.84
C LEU A 256 -18.79 8.74 2.99
N ARG A 257 -19.26 9.99 2.97
CA ARG A 257 -20.69 10.33 3.01
C ARG A 257 -21.48 9.82 1.80
N GLU A 258 -20.83 9.64 0.65
CA GLU A 258 -21.46 9.08 -0.55
C GLU A 258 -21.64 7.55 -0.46
N LEU A 259 -20.95 6.87 0.48
CA LEU A 259 -21.04 5.43 0.64
C LEU A 259 -22.30 5.05 1.43
N SER A 260 -22.92 3.94 1.02
CA SER A 260 -24.06 3.39 1.75
C SER A 260 -23.70 3.04 3.19
N GLY A 261 -24.55 3.42 4.15
CA GLY A 261 -24.34 3.14 5.57
C GLY A 261 -23.50 4.19 6.31
N PHE A 262 -23.19 5.34 5.71
CA PHE A 262 -22.58 6.43 6.44
C PHE A 262 -23.50 6.91 7.57
N GLY A 263 -22.97 7.02 8.79
CA GLY A 263 -23.69 7.34 10.01
C GLY A 263 -24.44 6.15 10.66
N GLU A 264 -24.60 5.02 9.97
CA GLU A 264 -25.28 3.83 10.49
C GLU A 264 -24.30 2.67 10.78
N ARG A 265 -23.42 2.37 9.81
CA ARG A 265 -22.40 1.32 9.91
C ARG A 265 -20.99 1.78 9.49
N LEU A 266 -20.86 2.98 8.94
CA LEU A 266 -19.58 3.65 8.62
C LEU A 266 -19.51 4.96 9.41
N PHE A 267 -18.54 5.06 10.33
CA PHE A 267 -18.36 6.20 11.22
C PHE A 267 -17.00 6.84 10.94
N TYR A 268 -16.99 8.15 10.68
CA TYR A 268 -15.78 8.90 10.41
C TYR A 268 -15.32 9.69 11.65
N HIS A 269 -14.06 9.54 12.02
CA HIS A 269 -13.46 10.12 13.22
C HIS A 269 -12.19 10.93 12.86
N PRO A 270 -12.34 12.22 12.49
CA PRO A 270 -11.19 13.06 12.22
C PRO A 270 -10.52 13.52 13.53
N SER A 271 -9.18 13.57 13.53
CA SER A 271 -8.37 14.01 14.66
C SER A 271 -7.33 15.03 14.21
N LEU A 272 -7.10 16.07 15.00
CA LEU A 272 -6.04 17.06 14.77
C LEU A 272 -4.97 16.97 15.86
N SER A 273 -3.71 16.85 15.43
CA SER A 273 -2.56 16.78 16.34
C SER A 273 -1.93 18.12 16.69
N MET A 274 -2.23 19.17 15.93
CA MET A 274 -1.80 20.56 16.18
C MET A 274 -3.03 21.44 16.29
N THR A 275 -3.58 21.52 17.50
CA THR A 275 -4.75 22.34 17.82
C THR A 275 -4.39 23.29 18.93
N GLU A 276 -4.98 24.51 18.91
CA GLU A 276 -4.89 25.49 19.98
C GLU A 276 -6.22 25.59 20.70
N GLU A 277 -6.18 25.99 21.96
CA GLU A 277 -7.40 26.23 22.75
C GLU A 277 -8.19 27.40 22.10
N GLY A 278 -9.47 27.17 21.78
CA GLY A 278 -10.31 28.18 21.12
C GLY A 278 -10.26 28.23 19.59
N ASP A 279 -9.59 27.29 18.91
CA ASP A 279 -9.50 27.23 17.44
C ASP A 279 -10.82 26.86 16.72
N GLY A 280 -11.89 26.58 17.48
CA GLY A 280 -13.20 26.22 16.92
C GLY A 280 -13.33 24.77 16.45
N TRP A 281 -12.26 23.96 16.50
CA TRP A 281 -12.32 22.55 16.12
C TRP A 281 -13.21 21.73 17.07
N THR A 282 -14.21 21.05 16.50
CA THR A 282 -15.18 20.23 17.23
C THR A 282 -14.91 18.73 17.17
N GLY A 283 -13.95 18.29 16.36
CA GLY A 283 -13.52 16.90 16.26
C GLY A 283 -12.53 16.50 17.35
N HIS A 284 -11.93 15.31 17.19
CA HIS A 284 -10.99 14.80 18.17
C HIS A 284 -9.65 15.56 18.14
N ARG A 285 -9.02 15.68 19.31
CA ARG A 285 -7.71 16.32 19.50
C ARG A 285 -6.67 15.27 19.87
N GLY A 286 -5.39 15.51 19.53
CA GLY A 286 -4.29 14.61 19.76
C GLY A 286 -3.99 13.69 18.56
N PHE A 287 -3.08 12.76 18.74
CA PHE A 287 -2.72 11.83 17.67
C PHE A 287 -3.84 10.82 17.42
N VAL A 288 -4.06 10.49 16.15
CA VAL A 288 -5.16 9.63 15.72
C VAL A 288 -5.21 8.29 16.47
N HIS A 289 -4.05 7.65 16.72
CA HIS A 289 -3.99 6.36 17.43
C HIS A 289 -4.41 6.44 18.90
N GLU A 290 -4.33 7.61 19.53
CA GLU A 290 -4.77 7.82 20.92
C GLU A 290 -6.29 7.83 21.04
N ASN A 291 -6.98 8.31 20.00
CA ASN A 291 -8.44 8.42 19.98
C ASN A 291 -9.14 7.08 19.64
N VAL A 292 -8.44 6.13 19.00
CA VAL A 292 -9.03 4.89 18.51
C VAL A 292 -9.73 4.12 19.63
N LEU A 293 -9.01 3.81 20.71
CA LEU A 293 -9.55 2.97 21.80
C LEU A 293 -10.72 3.60 22.53
N ALA A 294 -10.75 4.93 22.64
CA ALA A 294 -11.85 5.64 23.28
C ALA A 294 -13.14 5.61 22.47
N MET A 295 -13.01 5.50 21.13
CA MET A 295 -14.14 5.66 20.21
C MET A 295 -14.73 4.34 19.71
N ILE A 296 -13.93 3.27 19.57
CA ILE A 296 -14.45 2.00 19.05
C ILE A 296 -15.37 1.29 20.04
N GLY A 297 -15.21 1.53 21.35
CA GLY A 297 -15.90 0.75 22.40
C GLY A 297 -15.45 -0.72 22.40
N GLY A 298 -15.86 -1.48 23.41
CA GLY A 298 -15.63 -2.92 23.44
C GLY A 298 -14.16 -3.33 23.66
N VAL A 299 -13.86 -4.60 23.31
CA VAL A 299 -12.54 -5.21 23.47
C VAL A 299 -11.74 -5.03 22.18
N PRO A 300 -10.55 -4.39 22.20
CA PRO A 300 -9.76 -4.15 21.00
C PRO A 300 -9.48 -5.40 20.14
N ALA A 301 -9.31 -6.57 20.74
CA ALA A 301 -9.10 -7.83 20.02
C ALA A 301 -10.34 -8.37 19.26
N GLU A 302 -11.49 -7.71 19.37
CA GLU A 302 -12.71 -8.08 18.63
C GLU A 302 -12.84 -7.34 17.28
N PHE A 303 -11.86 -6.50 16.92
CA PHE A 303 -11.84 -5.73 15.67
C PHE A 303 -10.75 -6.22 14.72
N GLU A 304 -10.93 -5.94 13.43
CA GLU A 304 -9.93 -6.09 12.38
C GLU A 304 -9.37 -4.72 11.99
N TYR A 305 -8.06 -4.56 12.01
CA TYR A 305 -7.40 -3.27 11.86
C TYR A 305 -6.68 -3.14 10.52
N TYR A 306 -6.97 -2.04 9.81
CA TYR A 306 -6.25 -1.63 8.61
C TYR A 306 -5.67 -0.25 8.85
N PHE A 307 -4.36 -0.06 8.62
CA PHE A 307 -3.77 1.25 8.83
C PHE A 307 -2.62 1.54 7.86
N ALA A 308 -2.58 2.79 7.39
CA ALA A 308 -1.56 3.26 6.46
C ALA A 308 -1.21 4.73 6.70
N GLY A 309 0.03 5.09 6.41
CA GLY A 309 0.51 6.46 6.52
C GLY A 309 1.97 6.59 6.95
N PRO A 310 2.36 7.73 7.54
CA PRO A 310 3.73 7.97 7.96
C PRO A 310 4.25 6.89 8.93
N PRO A 311 5.53 6.48 8.84
CA PRO A 311 6.10 5.42 9.67
C PRO A 311 5.91 5.63 11.18
N ALA A 312 6.03 6.88 11.65
CA ALA A 312 5.83 7.19 13.06
C ALA A 312 4.40 6.89 13.54
N MET A 313 3.38 7.18 12.69
CA MET A 313 1.98 6.89 12.99
C MET A 313 1.71 5.38 12.98
N THR A 314 2.15 4.68 11.95
CA THR A 314 1.93 3.23 11.83
C THR A 314 2.62 2.46 12.96
N GLN A 315 3.83 2.84 13.35
CA GLN A 315 4.53 2.26 14.49
C GLN A 315 3.84 2.55 15.83
N ALA A 316 3.32 3.78 16.02
CA ALA A 316 2.59 4.13 17.24
C ALA A 316 1.28 3.35 17.34
N THR A 317 0.54 3.23 16.22
CA THR A 317 -0.67 2.42 16.11
C THR A 317 -0.38 0.95 16.42
N GLN A 318 0.65 0.37 15.80
CA GLN A 318 1.03 -1.02 16.05
C GLN A 318 1.37 -1.27 17.53
N ARG A 319 2.18 -0.39 18.15
CA ARG A 319 2.52 -0.49 19.58
C ARG A 319 1.27 -0.38 20.47
N MET A 320 0.35 0.52 20.15
CA MET A 320 -0.91 0.69 20.87
C MET A 320 -1.75 -0.59 20.80
N LEU A 321 -1.93 -1.16 19.62
CA LEU A 321 -2.70 -2.40 19.41
C LEU A 321 -2.06 -3.60 20.13
N MET A 322 -0.73 -3.76 20.02
CA MET A 322 0.01 -4.83 20.73
C MET A 322 -0.12 -4.71 22.24
N LYS A 323 -0.02 -3.48 22.80
CA LYS A 323 -0.23 -3.23 24.24
C LYS A 323 -1.62 -3.65 24.70
N ASN A 324 -2.60 -3.55 23.81
CA ASN A 324 -3.99 -3.96 24.06
C ASN A 324 -4.29 -5.40 23.60
N LYS A 325 -3.24 -6.23 23.41
CA LYS A 325 -3.32 -7.66 23.12
C LYS A 325 -4.05 -8.01 21.81
N VAL A 326 -4.10 -7.09 20.85
CA VAL A 326 -4.60 -7.39 19.51
C VAL A 326 -3.62 -8.33 18.82
N PRO A 327 -4.06 -9.46 18.26
CA PRO A 327 -3.19 -10.38 17.52
C PRO A 327 -2.61 -9.72 16.26
N LEU A 328 -1.36 -10.04 15.90
CA LEU A 328 -0.73 -9.55 14.67
C LEU A 328 -1.51 -9.95 13.40
N SER A 329 -2.18 -11.10 13.43
CA SER A 329 -3.04 -11.56 12.31
C SER A 329 -4.26 -10.69 12.05
N GLN A 330 -4.61 -9.79 12.97
CA GLN A 330 -5.68 -8.81 12.84
C GLN A 330 -5.17 -7.41 12.46
N MET A 331 -3.87 -7.25 12.22
CA MET A 331 -3.23 -5.98 11.87
C MET A 331 -2.73 -6.02 10.43
N HIS A 332 -3.35 -5.27 9.54
CA HIS A 332 -2.99 -5.17 8.14
C HIS A 332 -2.55 -3.73 7.86
N PHE A 333 -1.29 -3.54 7.47
CA PHE A 333 -0.78 -2.18 7.36
C PHE A 333 0.31 -2.00 6.30
N ASP A 334 0.38 -0.80 5.78
CA ASP A 334 1.45 -0.31 4.92
C ASP A 334 2.12 0.90 5.57
N ALA A 335 3.44 0.85 5.73
CA ALA A 335 4.24 1.99 6.16
C ALA A 335 4.83 2.70 4.93
N PHE A 336 4.60 3.98 4.81
CA PHE A 336 5.08 4.80 3.68
C PHE A 336 6.46 5.38 4.00
N TYR A 337 7.52 4.74 3.45
CA TYR A 337 8.93 5.09 3.68
C TYR A 337 9.43 6.16 2.71
#